data_4368d975fa8c85c45d7d037f1e1bbc61
#
_entry.id   4368d975fa8c85c45d7d037f1e1bbc61
#
_cell.length_a   1.000
_cell.length_b   1.000
_cell.length_c   1.000
_cell.angle_alpha   90.00
_cell.angle_beta   90.00
_cell.angle_gamma   90.00
#
_symmetry.space_group_name_H-M   'P 1'
#
loop_
_entity.id
_entity.type
_entity.pdbx_description
1 polymer ?
#
loop_
_entity_poly.entity_id
_entity_poly.type
_entity_poly.pdbx_seq_one_letter_code
_entity_poly.pdbx_strand_id
1 'polypeptide(L)'
;GKSYRYTITTGGHEDSWDLNPPSDLAFVKQTFGLLVRYSKLLGVDQKRRKKWNDILSHLPEYKVIMPTKTPNQGLPVYAKNEAGWDLPSHAIQLHAAYPCEILNLHSDSTALQIARNTLYYYEVSQKGFTNTMNELGLSAFVMGARIRFDPDLLLENMKTLIKTAGTNFLIIDGHHCTEKTAVIETVNSMMLQTVEGVIYLFPCWTQTPAAF
;
A
#
# COMPACT_ATOMS: atom_id res chain seq x y z
N GLY A 1 4.67 35.25 -1.19
CA GLY A 1 4.91 34.44 -2.38
C GLY A 1 3.64 33.74 -2.79
N LYS A 2 3.42 33.53 -4.09
CA LYS A 2 2.27 32.70 -4.54
C LYS A 2 2.51 31.27 -4.10
N SER A 3 1.58 30.69 -3.35
CA SER A 3 1.57 29.27 -3.06
C SER A 3 1.25 28.51 -4.36
N TYR A 4 2.07 27.53 -4.73
CA TYR A 4 1.80 26.60 -5.85
C TYR A 4 1.96 25.17 -5.36
N ARG A 5 1.34 24.23 -6.04
CA ARG A 5 1.55 22.80 -5.84
C ARG A 5 1.69 22.09 -7.18
N TYR A 6 2.39 20.99 -7.18
CA TYR A 6 2.39 20.08 -8.31
C TYR A 6 1.14 19.21 -8.28
N THR A 7 0.65 18.88 -9.46
CA THR A 7 -0.48 17.96 -9.61
C THR A 7 -0.09 16.84 -10.55
N ILE A 8 -0.62 15.66 -10.27
CA ILE A 8 -0.47 14.47 -11.11
C ILE A 8 -1.82 14.20 -11.75
N THR A 9 -1.86 14.19 -13.08
CA THR A 9 -3.04 13.85 -13.86
C THR A 9 -2.72 12.63 -14.69
N THR A 10 -2.89 11.45 -14.10
CA THR A 10 -2.65 10.17 -14.73
C THR A 10 -3.73 9.19 -14.31
N GLY A 11 -3.77 8.02 -14.94
CA GLY A 11 -4.60 6.96 -14.44
C GLY A 11 -3.88 6.26 -13.29
N GLY A 12 -4.39 6.36 -12.08
CA GLY A 12 -3.93 5.53 -10.94
C GLY A 12 -4.23 4.05 -11.15
N HIS A 13 -4.93 3.71 -12.21
CA HIS A 13 -5.29 2.38 -12.68
C HIS A 13 -5.44 2.42 -14.20
N GLU A 14 -5.31 1.27 -14.86
CA GLU A 14 -5.59 1.12 -16.29
C GLU A 14 -6.92 1.77 -16.66
N ASP A 15 -6.94 2.49 -17.75
CA ASP A 15 -8.13 3.17 -18.33
C ASP A 15 -8.78 4.26 -17.46
N SER A 16 -8.14 4.74 -16.40
CA SER A 16 -8.65 5.84 -15.59
C SER A 16 -7.79 7.10 -15.68
N TRP A 17 -8.46 8.27 -15.69
CA TRP A 17 -7.81 9.56 -15.57
C TRP A 17 -8.17 10.15 -14.21
N ASP A 18 -7.23 10.09 -13.28
CA ASP A 18 -7.42 10.54 -11.92
C ASP A 18 -6.56 11.78 -11.61
N LEU A 19 -7.03 12.62 -10.71
CA LEU A 19 -6.27 13.73 -10.18
C LEU A 19 -5.62 13.31 -8.85
N ASN A 20 -4.29 13.38 -8.81
CA ASN A 20 -3.49 13.06 -7.63
C ASN A 20 -3.83 11.69 -7.00
N PRO A 21 -3.81 10.60 -7.78
CA PRO A 21 -4.06 9.29 -7.22
C PRO A 21 -2.96 8.92 -6.22
N PRO A 22 -3.30 8.32 -5.06
CA PRO A 22 -2.32 7.95 -4.02
C PRO A 22 -1.20 7.04 -4.52
N SER A 23 -1.49 6.14 -5.45
CA SER A 23 -0.49 5.27 -6.05
C SER A 23 0.63 6.08 -6.72
N ASP A 24 0.28 6.98 -7.62
CA ASP A 24 1.27 7.78 -8.35
C ASP A 24 1.99 8.76 -7.44
N LEU A 25 1.26 9.36 -6.50
CA LEU A 25 1.87 10.19 -5.45
C LEU A 25 2.91 9.40 -4.64
N ALA A 26 2.64 8.15 -4.32
CA ALA A 26 3.57 7.29 -3.61
C ALA A 26 4.83 7.05 -4.43
N PHE A 27 4.71 6.63 -5.68
CA PHE A 27 5.86 6.40 -6.56
C PHE A 27 6.67 7.67 -6.82
N VAL A 28 6.02 8.82 -7.00
CA VAL A 28 6.71 10.11 -7.17
C VAL A 28 7.44 10.51 -5.89
N LYS A 29 6.81 10.42 -4.73
CA LYS A 29 7.43 10.69 -3.42
C LYS A 29 8.65 9.77 -3.19
N GLN A 30 8.51 8.47 -3.44
CA GLN A 30 9.61 7.51 -3.32
C GLN A 30 10.74 7.85 -4.27
N THR A 31 10.46 8.03 -5.56
CA THR A 31 11.48 8.28 -6.59
C THR A 31 12.30 9.51 -6.27
N PHE A 32 11.66 10.65 -6.03
CA PHE A 32 12.39 11.88 -5.71
C PHE A 32 13.08 11.82 -4.35
N GLY A 33 12.50 11.14 -3.36
CA GLY A 33 13.14 10.86 -2.07
C GLY A 33 14.45 10.09 -2.23
N LEU A 34 14.42 9.02 -3.03
CA LEU A 34 15.61 8.21 -3.34
C LEU A 34 16.64 9.02 -4.14
N LEU A 35 16.23 9.82 -5.14
CA LEU A 35 17.13 10.68 -5.89
C LEU A 35 17.84 11.68 -4.98
N VAL A 36 17.14 12.34 -4.07
CA VAL A 36 17.75 13.26 -3.09
C VAL A 36 18.72 12.53 -2.18
N ARG A 37 18.32 11.38 -1.62
CA ARG A 37 19.13 10.57 -0.71
C ARG A 37 20.41 10.08 -1.38
N TYR A 38 20.29 9.40 -2.51
CA TYR A 38 21.44 8.79 -3.18
C TYR A 38 22.35 9.82 -3.85
N SER A 39 21.82 10.93 -4.37
CA SER A 39 22.66 12.00 -4.87
C SER A 39 23.54 12.64 -3.79
N LYS A 40 23.05 12.69 -2.54
CA LYS A 40 23.85 13.13 -1.39
C LYS A 40 24.93 12.10 -1.06
N LEU A 41 24.55 10.82 -0.98
CA LEU A 41 25.47 9.73 -0.62
C LEU A 41 26.59 9.58 -1.63
N LEU A 42 26.28 9.68 -2.93
CA LEU A 42 27.23 9.51 -4.02
C LEU A 42 27.96 10.81 -4.43
N GLY A 43 27.58 11.95 -3.87
CA GLY A 43 28.17 13.24 -4.19
C GLY A 43 27.83 13.78 -5.59
N VAL A 44 26.79 13.26 -6.24
CA VAL A 44 26.38 13.60 -7.62
C VAL A 44 25.12 14.47 -7.66
N ASP A 45 24.82 15.04 -8.84
CA ASP A 45 23.58 15.77 -9.15
C ASP A 45 23.21 16.90 -8.18
N GLN A 46 24.17 17.56 -7.56
CA GLN A 46 23.94 18.62 -6.55
C GLN A 46 23.00 19.72 -7.06
N LYS A 47 23.15 20.12 -8.33
CA LYS A 47 22.32 21.18 -8.94
C LYS A 47 20.84 20.77 -9.07
N ARG A 48 20.55 19.47 -9.23
CA ARG A 48 19.19 18.95 -9.40
C ARG A 48 18.44 18.79 -8.07
N ARG A 49 19.16 18.64 -6.94
CA ARG A 49 18.54 18.42 -5.61
C ARG A 49 17.55 19.51 -5.22
N LYS A 50 17.84 20.78 -5.58
CA LYS A 50 16.93 21.89 -5.29
C LYS A 50 15.57 21.67 -5.94
N LYS A 51 15.55 21.27 -7.21
CA LYS A 51 14.31 20.98 -7.94
C LYS A 51 13.59 19.76 -7.37
N TRP A 52 14.31 18.69 -7.01
CA TRP A 52 13.70 17.49 -6.44
C TRP A 52 13.07 17.75 -5.07
N ASN A 53 13.75 18.51 -4.20
CA ASN A 53 13.18 18.93 -2.91
C ASN A 53 11.98 19.87 -3.12
N ASP A 54 12.02 20.74 -4.09
CA ASP A 54 10.89 21.60 -4.44
C ASP A 54 9.67 20.79 -4.86
N ILE A 55 9.86 19.77 -5.71
CA ILE A 55 8.79 18.84 -6.09
C ILE A 55 8.21 18.17 -4.83
N LEU A 56 9.05 17.55 -4.01
CA LEU A 56 8.62 16.85 -2.80
C LEU A 56 7.83 17.73 -1.84
N SER A 57 8.26 18.99 -1.66
CA SER A 57 7.62 19.92 -0.73
C SER A 57 6.31 20.51 -1.23
N HIS A 58 6.00 20.38 -2.52
CA HIS A 58 4.79 20.91 -3.14
C HIS A 58 3.88 19.83 -3.71
N LEU A 59 4.15 18.54 -3.45
CA LEU A 59 3.20 17.48 -3.75
C LEU A 59 1.99 17.56 -2.81
N PRO A 60 0.79 17.22 -3.28
CA PRO A 60 -0.37 17.13 -2.40
C PRO A 60 -0.24 15.99 -1.40
N GLU A 61 -0.94 16.13 -0.28
CA GLU A 61 -1.15 15.04 0.65
C GLU A 61 -2.17 14.03 0.11
N TYR A 62 -2.13 12.81 0.64
CA TYR A 62 -3.14 11.80 0.30
C TYR A 62 -4.51 12.26 0.76
N LYS A 63 -5.48 12.20 -0.15
CA LYS A 63 -6.86 12.54 0.20
C LYS A 63 -7.42 11.52 1.16
N VAL A 64 -7.96 12.01 2.28
CA VAL A 64 -8.69 11.20 3.26
C VAL A 64 -10.16 11.54 3.16
N ILE A 65 -11.01 10.53 3.22
CA ILE A 65 -12.46 10.63 3.24
C ILE A 65 -13.03 9.81 4.38
N MET A 66 -14.28 10.08 4.72
CA MET A 66 -15.07 9.27 5.65
C MET A 66 -16.18 8.59 4.86
N PRO A 67 -16.09 7.28 4.59
CA PRO A 67 -17.13 6.56 3.89
C PRO A 67 -18.47 6.67 4.60
N THR A 68 -19.54 6.84 3.84
CA THR A 68 -20.92 6.91 4.37
C THR A 68 -21.60 5.56 4.48
N LYS A 69 -20.96 4.54 3.91
CA LYS A 69 -21.46 3.16 3.89
C LYS A 69 -20.66 2.27 4.83
N THR A 70 -21.28 1.26 5.38
CA THR A 70 -20.62 0.17 6.10
C THR A 70 -19.62 -0.54 5.18
N PRO A 71 -18.50 -1.09 5.70
CA PRO A 71 -18.21 -1.33 7.12
C PRO A 71 -17.55 -0.14 7.84
N ASN A 72 -16.98 0.82 7.13
CA ASN A 72 -16.15 1.87 7.71
C ASN A 72 -16.91 3.20 7.87
N GLN A 73 -18.22 3.15 8.07
CA GLN A 73 -19.00 4.37 8.24
C GLN A 73 -18.40 5.25 9.36
N GLY A 74 -17.98 6.46 8.97
CA GLY A 74 -17.40 7.42 9.91
C GLY A 74 -15.93 7.17 10.29
N LEU A 75 -15.25 6.17 9.73
CA LEU A 75 -13.81 5.97 9.90
C LEU A 75 -13.03 6.57 8.72
N PRO A 76 -11.93 7.28 8.97
CA PRO A 76 -11.13 7.85 7.88
C PRO A 76 -10.42 6.77 7.08
N VAL A 77 -10.49 6.88 5.74
CA VAL A 77 -9.78 6.02 4.79
C VAL A 77 -9.11 6.87 3.71
N TYR A 78 -8.08 6.34 3.07
CA TYR A 78 -7.49 6.97 1.89
C TYR A 78 -8.42 6.81 0.70
N ALA A 79 -8.71 7.92 0.01
CA ALA A 79 -9.50 7.92 -1.20
C ALA A 79 -8.68 7.44 -2.41
N LYS A 80 -9.35 6.98 -3.45
CA LYS A 80 -8.73 6.58 -4.71
C LYS A 80 -8.04 7.75 -5.43
N ASN A 81 -8.59 8.96 -5.29
CA ASN A 81 -8.11 10.17 -5.95
C ASN A 81 -8.52 11.44 -5.18
N GLU A 82 -8.13 12.61 -5.67
CA GLU A 82 -8.47 13.90 -5.03
C GLU A 82 -9.97 14.22 -5.07
N ALA A 83 -10.73 13.67 -6.00
CA ALA A 83 -12.19 13.84 -6.04
C ALA A 83 -12.91 13.09 -4.89
N GLY A 84 -12.21 12.19 -4.21
CA GLY A 84 -12.75 11.53 -3.02
C GLY A 84 -13.55 10.27 -3.31
N TRP A 85 -13.24 9.54 -4.38
CA TRP A 85 -13.85 8.24 -4.64
C TRP A 85 -13.36 7.22 -3.62
N ASP A 86 -14.30 6.42 -3.11
CA ASP A 86 -14.11 5.55 -1.96
C ASP A 86 -13.94 4.07 -2.29
N LEU A 87 -14.44 3.60 -3.42
CA LEU A 87 -14.38 2.18 -3.76
C LEU A 87 -13.15 1.85 -4.61
N PRO A 88 -12.15 1.17 -4.03
CA PRO A 88 -11.07 0.60 -4.81
C PRO A 88 -11.54 -0.69 -5.48
N SER A 89 -11.27 -0.84 -6.75
CA SER A 89 -11.24 -2.16 -7.37
C SER A 89 -10.03 -2.96 -6.85
N HIS A 90 -9.00 -2.25 -6.39
CA HIS A 90 -7.73 -2.77 -5.87
C HIS A 90 -7.24 -1.91 -4.71
N ALA A 91 -6.37 -2.44 -3.84
CA ALA A 91 -5.82 -1.70 -2.70
C ALA A 91 -4.73 -0.68 -3.08
N ILE A 92 -4.80 -0.10 -4.29
CA ILE A 92 -3.79 0.83 -4.84
C ILE A 92 -3.55 2.08 -3.98
N GLN A 93 -4.53 2.50 -3.18
CA GLN A 93 -4.36 3.59 -2.22
C GLN A 93 -3.25 3.32 -1.21
N LEU A 94 -2.86 2.05 -1.03
CA LEU A 94 -1.84 1.62 -0.10
C LEU A 94 -0.48 1.34 -0.75
N HIS A 95 -0.26 1.74 -2.00
CA HIS A 95 1.06 1.64 -2.64
C HIS A 95 2.15 2.40 -1.87
N ALA A 96 1.78 3.38 -1.05
CA ALA A 96 2.70 4.01 -0.11
C ALA A 96 3.29 3.02 0.91
N ALA A 97 2.54 1.97 1.29
CA ALA A 97 3.03 0.92 2.17
C ALA A 97 3.80 -0.17 1.41
N TYR A 98 3.28 -0.60 0.25
CA TYR A 98 3.94 -1.54 -0.65
C TYR A 98 3.50 -1.27 -2.09
N PRO A 99 4.44 -1.13 -3.06
CA PRO A 99 5.88 -1.39 -2.92
C PRO A 99 6.74 -0.18 -2.51
N CYS A 100 6.14 1.01 -2.28
CA CYS A 100 6.94 2.23 -2.10
C CYS A 100 7.60 2.38 -0.71
N GLU A 101 7.12 1.68 0.32
CA GLU A 101 7.68 1.66 1.69
C GLU A 101 7.83 3.05 2.36
N ILE A 102 7.16 4.08 1.83
CA ILE A 102 7.15 5.43 2.43
C ILE A 102 6.15 5.55 3.57
N LEU A 103 5.14 4.68 3.61
CA LEU A 103 4.29 4.46 4.76
C LEU A 103 4.74 3.14 5.41
N ASN A 104 5.38 3.24 6.55
CA ASN A 104 6.06 2.14 7.22
C ASN A 104 5.91 2.22 8.74
N LEU A 105 6.55 1.34 9.48
CA LEU A 105 6.42 1.23 10.94
C LEU A 105 6.91 2.47 11.71
N HIS A 106 7.65 3.37 11.09
CA HIS A 106 8.06 4.66 11.67
C HIS A 106 7.12 5.81 11.31
N SER A 107 6.12 5.55 10.47
CA SER A 107 5.15 6.57 10.09
C SER A 107 4.26 6.97 11.25
N ASP A 108 3.65 8.15 11.14
CA ASP A 108 2.69 8.65 12.12
C ASP A 108 1.57 7.64 12.39
N SER A 109 1.19 7.50 13.66
CA SER A 109 0.19 6.51 14.09
C SER A 109 -1.18 6.73 13.46
N THR A 110 -1.54 7.99 13.20
CA THR A 110 -2.79 8.35 12.52
C THR A 110 -2.77 7.90 11.07
N ALA A 111 -1.65 8.13 10.37
CA ALA A 111 -1.48 7.68 8.99
C ALA A 111 -1.56 6.15 8.87
N LEU A 112 -0.91 5.43 9.80
CA LEU A 112 -1.00 3.97 9.87
C LEU A 112 -2.43 3.50 10.18
N GLN A 113 -3.14 4.20 11.07
CA GLN A 113 -4.53 3.84 11.39
C GLN A 113 -5.45 4.07 10.18
N ILE A 114 -5.29 5.17 9.45
CA ILE A 114 -6.04 5.42 8.20
C ILE A 114 -5.75 4.32 7.17
N ALA A 115 -4.50 3.89 7.04
CA ALA A 115 -4.12 2.80 6.16
C ALA A 115 -4.80 1.47 6.55
N ARG A 116 -4.82 1.13 7.85
CA ARG A 116 -5.52 -0.06 8.36
C ARG A 116 -7.03 0.02 8.10
N ASN A 117 -7.64 1.17 8.33
CA ASN A 117 -9.05 1.39 8.02
C ASN A 117 -9.32 1.22 6.51
N THR A 118 -8.42 1.73 5.66
CA THR A 118 -8.51 1.59 4.21
C THR A 118 -8.45 0.12 3.81
N LEU A 119 -7.51 -0.64 4.37
CA LEU A 119 -7.38 -2.05 4.08
C LEU A 119 -8.56 -2.88 4.61
N TYR A 120 -9.07 -2.56 5.80
CA TYR A 120 -10.26 -3.20 6.35
C TYR A 120 -11.50 -2.92 5.48
N TYR A 121 -11.64 -1.70 4.99
CA TYR A 121 -12.71 -1.34 4.07
C TYR A 121 -12.63 -2.12 2.76
N TYR A 122 -11.41 -2.28 2.24
CA TYR A 122 -11.13 -3.11 1.08
C TYR A 122 -11.43 -4.59 1.37
N GLU A 123 -10.94 -5.12 2.48
CA GLU A 123 -11.13 -6.52 2.90
C GLU A 123 -12.62 -6.88 2.94
N VAL A 124 -13.44 -6.09 3.63
CA VAL A 124 -14.87 -6.37 3.76
C VAL A 124 -15.63 -6.15 2.45
N SER A 125 -15.29 -5.11 1.68
CA SER A 125 -15.94 -4.84 0.39
C SER A 125 -15.59 -5.89 -0.67
N GLN A 126 -14.42 -6.51 -0.57
CA GLN A 126 -13.92 -7.56 -1.48
C GLN A 126 -14.01 -8.97 -0.88
N LYS A 127 -14.79 -9.15 0.18
CA LYS A 127 -15.04 -10.45 0.80
C LYS A 127 -13.77 -11.23 1.14
N GLY A 128 -12.92 -10.61 1.94
CA GLY A 128 -11.72 -11.25 2.45
C GLY A 128 -10.54 -11.28 1.48
N PHE A 129 -10.37 -10.27 0.64
CA PHE A 129 -9.35 -10.18 -0.43
C PHE A 129 -9.47 -11.27 -1.51
N THR A 130 -10.32 -12.28 -1.28
CA THR A 130 -10.42 -13.45 -2.16
C THR A 130 -11.32 -13.23 -3.38
N ASN A 131 -12.13 -12.18 -3.36
CA ASN A 131 -13.02 -11.85 -4.47
C ASN A 131 -12.30 -11.06 -5.58
N THR A 132 -11.07 -10.69 -5.36
CA THR A 132 -10.22 -10.11 -6.39
C THR A 132 -9.47 -11.23 -7.09
N MET A 133 -10.05 -11.74 -8.11
CA MET A 133 -9.38 -12.58 -9.14
C MET A 133 -8.22 -11.83 -9.80
N ASN A 134 -7.90 -10.66 -9.29
CA ASN A 134 -7.06 -9.67 -9.90
C ASN A 134 -5.73 -9.58 -9.15
N GLU A 135 -4.70 -9.50 -9.89
CA GLU A 135 -3.28 -9.45 -9.54
C GLU A 135 -2.98 -8.53 -8.37
N LEU A 136 -3.58 -7.36 -8.40
CA LEU A 136 -3.38 -6.32 -7.40
C LEU A 136 -4.04 -6.63 -6.05
N GLY A 137 -5.01 -7.56 -6.02
CA GLY A 137 -5.63 -8.02 -4.78
C GLY A 137 -4.65 -8.74 -3.87
N LEU A 138 -3.73 -9.51 -4.43
CA LEU A 138 -2.74 -10.24 -3.65
C LEU A 138 -1.73 -9.31 -2.96
N SER A 139 -1.43 -8.15 -3.52
CA SER A 139 -0.57 -7.15 -2.88
C SER A 139 -1.18 -6.56 -1.60
N ALA A 140 -2.50 -6.64 -1.42
CA ALA A 140 -3.18 -6.22 -0.20
C ALA A 140 -2.67 -6.98 1.05
N PHE A 141 -2.30 -8.25 0.89
CA PHE A 141 -1.70 -9.03 1.98
C PHE A 141 -0.35 -8.47 2.42
N VAL A 142 0.53 -8.16 1.47
CA VAL A 142 1.85 -7.55 1.78
C VAL A 142 1.65 -6.18 2.42
N MET A 143 0.76 -5.36 1.86
CA MET A 143 0.41 -4.05 2.43
C MET A 143 -0.06 -4.19 3.87
N GLY A 144 -0.93 -5.18 4.16
CA GLY A 144 -1.40 -5.48 5.50
C GLY A 144 -0.27 -5.81 6.47
N ALA A 145 0.65 -6.67 6.07
CA ALA A 145 1.81 -7.02 6.88
C ALA A 145 2.70 -5.79 7.17
N ARG A 146 2.91 -4.92 6.17
CA ARG A 146 3.74 -3.72 6.28
C ARG A 146 3.17 -2.64 7.20
N ILE A 147 1.86 -2.55 7.34
CA ILE A 147 1.18 -1.58 8.22
C ILE A 147 0.73 -2.16 9.56
N ARG A 148 1.09 -3.38 9.88
CA ARG A 148 0.60 -4.13 11.06
C ARG A 148 -0.94 -4.17 11.10
N PHE A 149 -1.53 -4.62 10.01
CA PHE A 149 -2.95 -4.97 10.00
C PHE A 149 -3.21 -6.18 10.91
N ASP A 150 -4.45 -6.54 11.11
CA ASP A 150 -4.81 -7.71 11.92
C ASP A 150 -4.14 -8.98 11.36
N PRO A 151 -3.16 -9.58 12.07
CA PRO A 151 -2.40 -10.71 11.56
C PRO A 151 -3.22 -12.00 11.49
N ASP A 152 -4.21 -12.18 12.37
CA ASP A 152 -5.06 -13.37 12.37
C ASP A 152 -6.00 -13.33 11.16
N LEU A 153 -6.54 -12.15 10.85
CA LEU A 153 -7.37 -11.94 9.65
C LEU A 153 -6.56 -12.12 8.36
N LEU A 154 -5.31 -11.62 8.33
CA LEU A 154 -4.42 -11.84 7.18
C LEU A 154 -4.16 -13.32 6.96
N LEU A 155 -3.81 -14.06 8.00
CA LEU A 155 -3.52 -15.50 7.90
C LEU A 155 -4.74 -16.31 7.49
N GLU A 156 -5.93 -15.98 7.99
CA GLU A 156 -7.16 -16.68 7.63
C GLU A 156 -7.52 -16.46 6.15
N ASN A 157 -7.42 -15.21 5.69
CA ASN A 157 -7.63 -14.89 4.28
C ASN A 157 -6.60 -15.58 3.37
N MET A 158 -5.33 -15.62 3.77
CA MET A 158 -4.28 -16.33 3.03
C MET A 158 -4.55 -17.84 2.97
N LYS A 159 -4.92 -18.46 4.09
CA LYS A 159 -5.31 -19.88 4.12
C LYS A 159 -6.49 -20.16 3.18
N THR A 160 -7.48 -19.27 3.17
CA THR A 160 -8.64 -19.38 2.28
C THR A 160 -8.21 -19.29 0.83
N LEU A 161 -7.34 -18.35 0.49
CA LEU A 161 -6.80 -18.19 -0.86
C LEU A 161 -5.99 -19.41 -1.30
N ILE A 162 -5.09 -19.91 -0.43
CA ILE A 162 -4.24 -21.07 -0.75
C ILE A 162 -5.08 -22.33 -1.01
N LYS A 163 -6.20 -22.50 -0.32
CA LYS A 163 -7.13 -23.63 -0.56
C LYS A 163 -7.73 -23.62 -1.98
N THR A 164 -7.71 -22.48 -2.66
CA THR A 164 -8.17 -22.37 -4.06
C THR A 164 -7.07 -22.69 -5.07
N ALA A 165 -5.85 -22.97 -4.62
CA ALA A 165 -4.73 -23.30 -5.49
C ALA A 165 -5.00 -24.58 -6.28
N GLY A 166 -4.68 -24.56 -7.57
CA GLY A 166 -4.69 -25.76 -8.41
C GLY A 166 -3.56 -26.72 -8.08
N THR A 167 -3.56 -27.89 -8.71
CA THR A 167 -2.54 -28.94 -8.54
C THR A 167 -1.11 -28.50 -8.87
N ASN A 168 -0.97 -27.43 -9.64
CA ASN A 168 0.31 -26.80 -9.98
C ASN A 168 0.68 -25.64 -9.04
N PHE A 169 0.02 -25.52 -7.89
CA PHE A 169 0.16 -24.42 -6.91
C PHE A 169 -0.18 -23.03 -7.49
N LEU A 170 -0.83 -22.96 -8.63
CA LEU A 170 -1.36 -21.71 -9.16
C LEU A 170 -2.64 -21.34 -8.41
N ILE A 171 -2.64 -20.18 -7.77
CA ILE A 171 -3.75 -19.74 -6.93
C ILE A 171 -4.89 -19.18 -7.78
N ILE A 172 -4.65 -18.74 -9.00
CA ILE A 172 -5.66 -18.09 -9.85
C ILE A 172 -5.43 -18.41 -11.33
N ASP A 173 -6.49 -18.26 -12.06
CA ASP A 173 -6.67 -18.38 -13.48
C ASP A 173 -5.61 -17.58 -14.27
N GLY A 174 -4.63 -18.24 -14.66
CA GLY A 174 -3.79 -18.14 -15.84
C GLY A 174 -2.99 -16.87 -16.16
N HIS A 175 -3.35 -15.68 -15.77
CA HIS A 175 -2.81 -14.50 -16.46
C HIS A 175 -1.54 -13.89 -15.86
N HIS A 176 -1.34 -13.89 -14.55
CA HIS A 176 -0.24 -13.17 -13.93
C HIS A 176 0.46 -13.99 -12.85
N CYS A 177 1.72 -14.33 -13.09
CA CYS A 177 2.50 -15.18 -12.18
C CYS A 177 3.18 -14.41 -11.05
N THR A 178 3.40 -13.11 -11.24
CA THR A 178 4.20 -12.29 -10.32
C THR A 178 3.49 -12.02 -9.01
N GLU A 179 2.20 -11.79 -9.04
CA GLU A 179 1.40 -11.45 -7.86
C GLU A 179 1.23 -12.65 -6.91
N LYS A 180 1.38 -13.85 -7.40
CA LYS A 180 1.32 -15.09 -6.59
C LYS A 180 2.47 -15.17 -5.59
N THR A 181 3.58 -14.52 -5.88
CA THR A 181 4.70 -14.39 -4.94
C THR A 181 4.35 -13.50 -3.74
N ALA A 182 3.30 -12.70 -3.83
CA ALA A 182 2.84 -11.84 -2.74
C ALA A 182 2.46 -12.64 -1.48
N VAL A 183 2.02 -13.89 -1.61
CA VAL A 183 1.76 -14.76 -0.43
C VAL A 183 3.05 -15.02 0.33
N ILE A 184 4.14 -15.37 -0.37
CA ILE A 184 5.45 -15.61 0.24
C ILE A 184 6.00 -14.32 0.85
N GLU A 185 5.94 -13.23 0.10
CA GLU A 185 6.38 -11.92 0.58
C GLU A 185 5.57 -11.43 1.79
N THR A 186 4.28 -11.77 1.85
CA THR A 186 3.44 -11.47 3.01
C THR A 186 3.98 -12.16 4.26
N VAL A 187 4.22 -13.47 4.19
CA VAL A 187 4.77 -14.23 5.32
C VAL A 187 6.12 -13.66 5.75
N ASN A 188 7.01 -13.39 4.78
CA ASN A 188 8.29 -12.75 5.06
C ASN A 188 8.10 -11.42 5.78
N SER A 189 7.22 -10.55 5.28
CA SER A 189 6.92 -9.24 5.87
C SER A 189 6.24 -9.33 7.24
N MET A 190 5.48 -10.40 7.50
CA MET A 190 4.92 -10.66 8.83
C MET A 190 5.99 -11.05 9.84
N MET A 191 7.03 -11.77 9.40
CA MET A 191 8.10 -12.28 10.26
C MET A 191 9.26 -11.32 10.41
N LEU A 192 9.62 -10.59 9.35
CA LEU A 192 10.80 -9.73 9.32
C LEU A 192 10.56 -8.49 8.46
N GLN A 193 10.85 -7.33 9.04
CA GLN A 193 10.91 -6.08 8.29
C GLN A 193 12.16 -5.30 8.68
N THR A 194 12.73 -4.59 7.70
CA THR A 194 13.78 -3.61 7.95
C THR A 194 13.28 -2.23 7.55
N VAL A 195 13.25 -1.32 8.51
CA VAL A 195 12.78 0.05 8.29
C VAL A 195 13.85 1.01 8.81
N GLU A 196 14.40 1.83 7.92
CA GLU A 196 15.41 2.85 8.25
C GLU A 196 16.60 2.30 9.08
N GLY A 197 17.03 1.07 8.77
CA GLY A 197 18.16 0.42 9.45
C GLY A 197 17.79 -0.31 10.74
N VAL A 198 16.54 -0.29 11.15
CA VAL A 198 16.02 -1.06 12.29
C VAL A 198 15.41 -2.36 11.78
N ILE A 199 15.80 -3.48 12.40
CA ILE A 199 15.26 -4.80 12.10
C ILE A 199 14.13 -5.11 13.09
N TYR A 200 12.95 -5.38 12.56
CA TYR A 200 11.78 -5.79 13.32
C TYR A 200 11.56 -7.30 13.14
N LEU A 201 11.56 -8.03 14.25
CA LEU A 201 11.24 -9.45 14.27
C LEU A 201 9.76 -9.62 14.62
N PHE A 202 9.05 -10.40 13.82
CA PHE A 202 7.62 -10.69 13.97
C PHE A 202 6.74 -9.43 14.11
N PRO A 203 6.94 -8.39 13.26
CA PRO A 203 6.25 -7.12 13.42
C PRO A 203 4.72 -7.21 13.21
N CYS A 204 4.27 -8.22 12.47
CA CYS A 204 2.85 -8.47 12.18
C CYS A 204 2.55 -9.97 12.30
N TRP A 205 2.82 -10.57 13.48
CA TRP A 205 2.59 -11.99 13.70
C TRP A 205 1.43 -12.21 14.69
N THR A 206 0.73 -13.31 14.50
CA THR A 206 -0.38 -13.69 15.37
C THR A 206 0.09 -13.96 16.80
N GLN A 207 -0.75 -13.62 17.77
CA GLN A 207 -0.59 -14.03 19.16
C GLN A 207 -1.31 -15.36 19.45
N THR A 208 -2.16 -15.80 18.52
CA THR A 208 -2.88 -17.06 18.62
C THR A 208 -1.91 -18.20 18.36
N PRO A 209 -1.78 -19.20 19.25
CA PRO A 209 -0.94 -20.36 18.98
C PRO A 209 -1.39 -21.04 17.69
N ALA A 210 -0.48 -21.17 16.74
CA ALA A 210 -0.79 -21.89 15.51
C ALA A 210 -1.00 -23.36 15.88
N ALA A 211 -2.17 -23.89 15.66
CA ALA A 211 -2.37 -25.31 15.57
C ALA A 211 -1.75 -25.78 14.24
N PHE A 212 -0.62 -26.42 14.31
CA PHE A 212 0.02 -27.13 13.20
C PHE A 212 -0.64 -28.47 12.98
#